data_dec8f22650c7f1d7984545c0b2a2a3b1
#
_entry.id   dec8f22650c7f1d7984545c0b2a2a3b1
#
_cell.length_a   1.000
_cell.length_b   1.000
_cell.length_c   1.000
_cell.angle_alpha   90.00
_cell.angle_beta   90.00
_cell.angle_gamma   90.00
#
_symmetry.space_group_name_H-M   'P 1'
#
loop_
_entity.id
_entity.type
_entity.pdbx_description
1 polymer ?
#
loop_
_entity_poly.entity_id
_entity_poly.type
_entity_poly.pdbx_seq_one_letter_code
_entity_poly.pdbx_strand_id
1 'polypeptide(L)'
;MSTERHYSWMWLHAMEVADEAERLHRRFVRYLGPGTGVVSWEPPVDVHESADGFVLVFALPGVTPEDIEISLEPTTLTVTALRRVNAAGRDAVIRRLEIPHGRFVRQIALSGPGLRVKESRFLNGCLEVRLVRSQGVE
;
A
#
# COMPACT_ATOMS: atom_id res chain seq x y z
N MET A 1 -38.18 -2.14 -7.62
CA MET A 1 -37.93 -1.04 -6.70
C MET A 1 -36.52 -1.02 -6.17
N SER A 2 -36.06 -2.08 -5.58
CA SER A 2 -34.70 -2.15 -5.06
C SER A 2 -33.64 -2.30 -6.15
N THR A 3 -34.04 -2.78 -7.32
CA THR A 3 -33.12 -3.12 -8.40
C THR A 3 -32.45 -1.88 -9.03
N GLU A 4 -33.21 -0.83 -9.24
CA GLU A 4 -32.68 0.41 -9.83
C GLU A 4 -31.69 1.10 -8.92
N ARG A 5 -31.97 1.13 -7.62
CA ARG A 5 -31.03 1.72 -6.65
C ARG A 5 -29.74 0.93 -6.55
N HIS A 6 -29.87 -0.39 -6.68
CA HIS A 6 -28.72 -1.27 -6.61
C HIS A 6 -27.79 -1.06 -7.81
N TYR A 7 -28.33 -0.95 -9.00
CA TYR A 7 -27.56 -0.69 -10.21
C TYR A 7 -26.88 0.68 -10.17
N SER A 8 -27.59 1.69 -9.68
CA SER A 8 -27.03 3.05 -9.57
C SER A 8 -25.82 3.06 -8.64
N TRP A 9 -25.89 2.35 -7.52
CA TRP A 9 -24.78 2.24 -6.58
C TRP A 9 -23.58 1.53 -7.22
N MET A 10 -23.84 0.47 -7.95
CA MET A 10 -22.78 -0.27 -8.63
C MET A 10 -22.04 0.59 -9.65
N TRP A 11 -22.76 1.39 -10.41
CA TRP A 11 -22.16 2.28 -11.38
C TRP A 11 -21.27 3.34 -10.72
N LEU A 12 -21.76 3.97 -9.68
CA LEU A 12 -20.98 4.95 -8.94
C LEU A 12 -19.71 4.33 -8.37
N HIS A 13 -19.86 3.15 -7.80
CA HIS A 13 -18.72 2.44 -7.24
C HIS A 13 -17.71 2.05 -8.33
N ALA A 14 -18.18 1.59 -9.47
CA ALA A 14 -17.32 1.25 -10.59
C ALA A 14 -16.54 2.47 -11.10
N MET A 15 -17.19 3.64 -11.16
CA MET A 15 -16.52 4.88 -11.56
C MET A 15 -15.46 5.30 -10.55
N GLU A 16 -15.74 5.18 -9.27
CA GLU A 16 -14.76 5.48 -8.22
C GLU A 16 -13.54 4.56 -8.31
N VAL A 17 -13.78 3.28 -8.51
CA VAL A 17 -12.69 2.31 -8.64
C VAL A 17 -11.85 2.60 -9.88
N ALA A 18 -12.47 2.96 -10.99
CA ALA A 18 -11.76 3.30 -12.21
C ALA A 18 -10.90 4.55 -12.03
N ASP A 19 -11.43 5.60 -11.38
CA ASP A 19 -10.69 6.82 -11.09
C ASP A 19 -9.49 6.54 -10.19
N GLU A 20 -9.70 5.72 -9.19
CA GLU A 20 -8.66 5.36 -8.25
C GLU A 20 -7.55 4.54 -8.91
N ALA A 21 -7.93 3.60 -9.77
CA ALA A 21 -6.97 2.82 -10.53
C ALA A 21 -6.12 3.71 -11.44
N GLU A 22 -6.72 4.72 -12.05
CA GLU A 22 -5.99 5.68 -12.89
C GLU A 22 -5.03 6.53 -12.06
N ARG A 23 -5.44 6.95 -10.86
CA ARG A 23 -4.56 7.69 -9.94
C ARG A 23 -3.38 6.85 -9.51
N LEU A 24 -3.61 5.58 -9.21
CA LEU A 24 -2.56 4.65 -8.83
C LEU A 24 -1.57 4.45 -9.98
N HIS A 25 -2.08 4.31 -11.19
CA HIS A 25 -1.23 4.19 -12.36
C HIS A 25 -0.33 5.42 -12.54
N ARG A 26 -0.89 6.62 -12.36
CA ARG A 26 -0.11 7.87 -12.43
C ARG A 26 0.95 7.93 -11.34
N ARG A 27 0.65 7.47 -10.13
CA ARG A 27 1.61 7.43 -9.04
C ARG A 27 2.77 6.52 -9.36
N PHE A 28 2.50 5.36 -9.91
CA PHE A 28 3.55 4.45 -10.31
C PHE A 28 4.45 5.06 -11.38
N VAL A 29 3.86 5.66 -12.39
CA VAL A 29 4.59 6.28 -13.50
C VAL A 29 5.41 7.49 -13.04
N ARG A 30 4.92 8.23 -12.06
CA ARG A 30 5.58 9.44 -11.56
C ARG A 30 6.98 9.19 -11.02
N TYR A 31 7.22 8.01 -10.49
CA TYR A 31 8.53 7.66 -9.93
C TYR A 31 9.49 7.05 -10.95
N LEU A 32 9.10 6.96 -12.19
CA LEU A 32 9.95 6.49 -13.29
C LEU A 32 10.78 7.62 -13.88
N GLY A 33 11.03 8.69 -13.14
CA GLY A 33 11.76 9.84 -13.62
C GLY A 33 13.18 9.50 -14.09
N PRO A 34 13.65 10.14 -15.17
CA PRO A 34 14.98 9.88 -15.67
C PRO A 34 16.06 10.35 -14.69
N GLY A 35 17.06 9.52 -14.48
CA GLY A 35 18.29 9.92 -13.82
C GLY A 35 18.50 9.49 -12.39
N THR A 36 17.53 8.86 -11.74
CA THR A 36 17.72 8.43 -10.34
C THR A 36 18.24 7.02 -10.20
N GLY A 37 18.15 6.18 -11.23
CA GLY A 37 18.59 4.79 -11.16
C GLY A 37 17.84 3.91 -10.17
N VAL A 38 16.97 4.49 -9.36
CA VAL A 38 16.19 3.78 -8.36
C VAL A 38 14.70 4.03 -8.65
N VAL A 39 14.00 2.98 -9.03
CA VAL A 39 12.55 3.03 -9.24
C VAL A 39 11.88 2.87 -7.89
N SER A 40 11.08 3.85 -7.51
CA SER A 40 10.32 3.81 -6.27
C SER A 40 8.83 3.86 -6.59
N TRP A 41 8.07 2.99 -5.96
CA TRP A 41 6.64 2.84 -6.18
C TRP A 41 5.87 3.14 -4.91
N GLU A 42 4.70 3.73 -5.07
CA GLU A 42 3.79 3.90 -3.94
C GLU A 42 2.77 2.76 -3.94
N PRO A 43 2.83 1.84 -2.98
CA PRO A 43 1.82 0.79 -2.90
C PRO A 43 0.47 1.36 -2.48
N PRO A 44 -0.62 0.84 -3.02
CA PRO A 44 -1.94 1.23 -2.53
C PRO A 44 -2.13 0.81 -1.08
N VAL A 45 -2.91 1.58 -0.34
CA VAL A 45 -3.17 1.33 1.07
C VAL A 45 -4.63 1.58 1.39
N ASP A 46 -5.21 0.68 2.18
CA ASP A 46 -6.51 0.87 2.80
C ASP A 46 -6.27 1.28 4.25
N VAL A 47 -6.95 2.34 4.69
CA VAL A 47 -6.82 2.84 6.06
C VAL A 47 -8.19 2.80 6.72
N HIS A 48 -8.28 2.09 7.82
CA HIS A 48 -9.48 2.01 8.63
C HIS A 48 -9.20 2.58 10.01
N GLU A 49 -10.04 3.49 10.46
CA GLU A 49 -9.90 4.09 11.77
C GLU A 49 -11.03 3.61 12.69
N SER A 50 -10.69 3.33 13.93
CA SER A 50 -11.66 3.02 14.98
C SER A 50 -11.29 3.80 16.23
N ALA A 51 -12.10 3.66 17.27
CA ALA A 51 -11.81 4.31 18.56
C ALA A 51 -10.46 3.86 19.12
N ASP A 52 -10.05 2.63 18.82
CA ASP A 52 -8.82 2.06 19.38
C ASP A 52 -7.57 2.41 18.59
N GLY A 53 -7.71 2.83 17.35
CA GLY A 53 -6.56 3.14 16.51
C GLY A 53 -6.84 2.94 15.02
N PHE A 54 -5.87 2.38 14.33
CA PHE A 54 -5.94 2.22 12.88
C PHE A 54 -5.57 0.80 12.47
N VAL A 55 -6.18 0.37 11.37
CA VAL A 55 -5.72 -0.81 10.65
C VAL A 55 -5.40 -0.36 9.23
N LEU A 56 -4.16 -0.57 8.81
CA LEU A 56 -3.72 -0.22 7.47
C LEU A 56 -3.35 -1.48 6.73
N VAL A 57 -3.78 -1.58 5.48
CA VAL A 57 -3.47 -2.73 4.63
C VAL A 57 -2.78 -2.23 3.38
N PHE A 58 -1.54 -2.64 3.19
CA PHE A 58 -0.73 -2.25 2.03
C PHE A 58 -0.64 -3.41 1.05
N ALA A 59 -0.88 -3.13 -0.22
CA ALA A 59 -0.69 -4.14 -1.27
C ALA A 59 0.78 -4.18 -1.66
N LEU A 60 1.44 -5.29 -1.36
CA LEU A 60 2.87 -5.48 -1.64
C LEU A 60 3.08 -6.80 -2.40
N PRO A 61 2.61 -6.88 -3.64
CA PRO A 61 2.67 -8.13 -4.38
C PRO A 61 4.11 -8.58 -4.65
N GLY A 62 4.37 -9.84 -4.39
CA GLY A 62 5.67 -10.43 -4.68
C GLY A 62 6.80 -10.04 -3.74
N VAL A 63 6.48 -9.34 -2.64
CA VAL A 63 7.47 -8.97 -1.62
C VAL A 63 7.58 -10.08 -0.59
N THR A 64 8.79 -10.33 -0.10
CA THR A 64 8.97 -11.25 1.02
C THR A 64 8.97 -10.48 2.33
N PRO A 65 8.47 -11.08 3.43
CA PRO A 65 8.41 -10.37 4.71
C PRO A 65 9.74 -9.80 5.19
N GLU A 66 10.85 -10.47 4.87
CA GLU A 66 12.19 -10.04 5.27
C GLU A 66 12.60 -8.72 4.61
N ASP A 67 11.97 -8.37 3.50
CA ASP A 67 12.27 -7.15 2.76
C ASP A 67 11.32 -6.00 3.12
N ILE A 68 10.57 -6.13 4.20
CA ILE A 68 9.62 -5.10 4.64
C ILE A 68 10.14 -4.41 5.90
N GLU A 69 10.13 -3.08 5.87
CA GLU A 69 10.46 -2.27 7.04
C GLU A 69 9.30 -1.34 7.36
N ILE A 70 9.00 -1.23 8.66
CA ILE A 70 7.91 -0.41 9.15
C ILE A 70 8.47 0.54 10.20
N SER A 71 8.18 1.84 10.07
CA SER A 71 8.54 2.80 11.10
C SER A 71 7.36 3.73 11.37
N LEU A 72 7.28 4.20 12.62
CA LEU A 72 6.23 5.11 13.06
C LEU A 72 6.88 6.24 13.85
N GLU A 73 6.81 7.49 13.33
CA GLU A 73 7.49 8.64 13.93
C GLU A 73 6.72 9.94 13.69
N PRO A 74 6.27 10.59 14.73
CA PRO A 74 5.50 10.05 15.85
C PRO A 74 4.12 9.66 15.39
N THR A 75 3.62 10.29 14.31
CA THR A 75 2.30 10.03 13.73
C THR A 75 2.36 9.71 12.24
N THR A 76 3.56 9.58 11.67
CA THR A 76 3.74 9.19 10.28
C THR A 76 4.21 7.76 10.21
N LEU A 77 3.38 6.92 9.63
CA LEU A 77 3.74 5.53 9.37
C LEU A 77 4.44 5.45 8.02
N THR A 78 5.63 4.89 8.01
CA THR A 78 6.38 4.66 6.78
C THR A 78 6.57 3.16 6.58
N VAL A 79 6.18 2.69 5.41
CA VAL A 79 6.40 1.30 5.01
C VAL A 79 7.30 1.32 3.80
N THR A 80 8.41 0.59 3.89
CA THR A 80 9.31 0.36 2.76
C THR A 80 9.40 -1.13 2.50
N ALA A 81 9.49 -1.49 1.24
CA ALA A 81 9.58 -2.89 0.86
C ALA A 81 10.34 -3.00 -0.47
N LEU A 82 10.81 -4.19 -0.76
CA LEU A 82 11.54 -4.44 -1.99
C LEU A 82 10.95 -5.66 -2.68
N ARG A 83 10.55 -5.49 -3.93
CA ARG A 83 10.18 -6.61 -4.78
C ARG A 83 11.29 -6.86 -5.78
N ARG A 84 11.89 -8.04 -5.69
CA ARG A 84 12.95 -8.44 -6.60
C ARG A 84 12.35 -9.06 -7.85
N VAL A 85 12.94 -8.78 -8.99
CA VAL A 85 12.51 -9.43 -10.24
C VAL A 85 13.11 -10.83 -10.26
N ASN A 86 12.25 -11.83 -10.32
CA ASN A 86 12.67 -13.20 -10.52
C ASN A 86 12.78 -13.47 -12.02
N ALA A 87 14.00 -13.44 -12.53
CA ALA A 87 14.23 -13.91 -13.89
C ALA A 87 13.97 -15.41 -13.94
N ALA A 88 13.06 -15.83 -14.78
CA ALA A 88 12.73 -17.24 -14.95
C ALA A 88 13.79 -17.93 -15.79
N GLY A 89 15.05 -17.94 -15.31
CA GLY A 89 16.15 -18.53 -16.00
C GLY A 89 17.10 -17.53 -16.64
N ARG A 90 18.36 -17.93 -16.80
CA ARG A 90 19.41 -17.05 -17.33
C ARG A 90 19.23 -16.70 -18.80
N ASP A 91 18.53 -17.55 -19.53
CA ASP A 91 18.33 -17.37 -20.97
C ASP A 91 16.99 -16.73 -21.30
N ALA A 92 16.24 -16.30 -20.28
CA ALA A 92 14.93 -15.73 -20.50
C ALA A 92 15.06 -14.27 -20.93
N VAL A 93 14.28 -13.88 -21.93
CA VAL A 93 14.17 -12.51 -22.37
C VAL A 93 12.87 -11.94 -21.81
N ILE A 94 12.97 -10.79 -21.17
CA ILE A 94 11.79 -10.12 -20.63
C ILE A 94 11.02 -9.52 -21.79
N ARG A 95 9.81 -10.00 -22.01
CA ARG A 95 8.92 -9.49 -23.06
C ARG A 95 8.01 -8.40 -22.53
N ARG A 96 7.62 -8.49 -21.27
CA ARG A 96 6.72 -7.54 -20.65
C ARG A 96 6.98 -7.54 -19.14
N LEU A 97 7.10 -6.35 -18.57
CA LEU A 97 7.40 -6.17 -17.15
C LEU A 97 6.48 -5.07 -16.63
N GLU A 98 5.26 -5.44 -16.27
CA GLU A 98 4.24 -4.47 -15.89
C GLU A 98 3.98 -4.42 -14.38
N ILE A 99 4.26 -5.53 -13.67
CA ILE A 99 4.06 -5.54 -12.21
C ILE A 99 5.14 -4.68 -11.58
N PRO A 100 4.76 -3.74 -10.69
CA PRO A 100 5.75 -2.90 -10.02
C PRO A 100 6.81 -3.73 -9.31
N HIS A 101 8.06 -3.35 -9.47
CA HIS A 101 9.20 -4.01 -8.87
C HIS A 101 10.18 -2.96 -8.37
N GLY A 102 11.17 -3.40 -7.59
CA GLY A 102 12.10 -2.51 -6.96
C GLY A 102 11.58 -2.04 -5.62
N ARG A 103 11.84 -0.80 -5.29
CA ARG A 103 11.53 -0.26 -3.97
C ARG A 103 10.11 0.27 -3.89
N PHE A 104 9.38 -0.17 -2.87
CA PHE A 104 8.07 0.39 -2.51
C PHE A 104 8.24 1.27 -1.28
N VAL A 105 7.69 2.48 -1.32
CA VAL A 105 7.71 3.41 -0.19
C VAL A 105 6.34 4.05 -0.08
N ARG A 106 5.77 3.98 1.11
CA ARG A 106 4.51 4.68 1.38
C ARG A 106 4.57 5.32 2.76
N GLN A 107 4.21 6.60 2.80
CA GLN A 107 4.12 7.35 4.06
C GLN A 107 2.67 7.76 4.26
N ILE A 108 2.16 7.48 5.44
CA ILE A 108 0.78 7.84 5.82
C ILE A 108 0.84 8.67 7.09
N ALA A 109 0.38 9.91 6.99
CA ALA A 109 0.23 10.75 8.17
C ALA A 109 -1.08 10.40 8.87
N LEU A 110 -1.00 10.15 10.16
CA LEU A 110 -2.14 9.73 10.97
C LEU A 110 -2.40 10.76 12.04
N SER A 111 -3.67 10.90 12.42
CA SER A 111 -4.06 11.90 13.41
C SER A 111 -4.04 11.31 14.82
N GLY A 112 -3.69 12.14 15.77
CA GLY A 112 -3.78 11.83 17.18
C GLY A 112 -2.45 11.36 17.77
N PRO A 113 -2.21 11.70 19.04
CA PRO A 113 -0.99 11.31 19.73
C PRO A 113 -1.07 9.89 20.26
N GLY A 114 0.06 9.36 20.65
CA GLY A 114 0.13 8.10 21.38
C GLY A 114 -0.06 6.85 20.54
N LEU A 115 0.16 6.94 19.25
CA LEU A 115 0.06 5.76 18.40
C LEU A 115 1.29 4.88 18.55
N ARG A 116 1.07 3.58 18.55
CA ARG A 116 2.14 2.58 18.53
C ARG A 116 1.73 1.39 17.68
N VAL A 117 2.69 0.69 17.12
CA VAL A 117 2.43 -0.51 16.35
C VAL A 117 2.12 -1.64 17.33
N LYS A 118 0.91 -2.17 17.24
CA LYS A 118 0.52 -3.31 18.05
C LYS A 118 1.01 -4.60 17.44
N GLU A 119 0.75 -4.77 16.15
CA GLU A 119 1.19 -5.95 15.43
C GLU A 119 1.21 -5.65 13.93
N SER A 120 1.95 -6.47 13.22
CA SER A 120 1.93 -6.46 11.76
C SER A 120 1.98 -7.89 11.27
N ARG A 121 1.32 -8.16 10.15
CA ARG A 121 1.41 -9.46 9.52
C ARG A 121 1.30 -9.32 8.02
N PHE A 122 1.96 -10.23 7.34
CA PHE A 122 1.97 -10.27 5.88
C PHE A 122 1.30 -11.55 5.42
N LEU A 123 0.22 -11.40 4.64
CA LEU A 123 -0.57 -12.53 4.19
C LEU A 123 -1.18 -12.20 2.83
N ASN A 124 -1.11 -13.14 1.91
CA ASN A 124 -1.72 -13.01 0.58
C ASN A 124 -1.26 -11.76 -0.16
N GLY A 125 0.02 -11.41 -0.03
CA GLY A 125 0.57 -10.24 -0.71
C GLY A 125 0.21 -8.90 -0.08
N CYS A 126 -0.41 -8.91 1.09
CA CYS A 126 -0.81 -7.68 1.78
C CYS A 126 -0.18 -7.60 3.16
N LEU A 127 0.32 -6.42 3.48
CA LEU A 127 0.84 -6.13 4.81
C LEU A 127 -0.24 -5.43 5.61
N GLU A 128 -0.66 -6.05 6.70
CA GLU A 128 -1.61 -5.45 7.63
C GLU A 128 -0.83 -4.92 8.82
N VAL A 129 -1.00 -3.63 9.12
CA VAL A 129 -0.36 -2.98 10.28
C VAL A 129 -1.47 -2.49 11.19
N ARG A 130 -1.44 -2.93 12.44
CA ARG A 130 -2.38 -2.48 13.46
C ARG A 130 -1.71 -1.50 14.39
N LEU A 131 -2.28 -0.31 14.45
CA LEU A 131 -1.82 0.74 15.34
C LEU A 131 -2.88 0.95 16.42
N VAL A 132 -2.42 1.07 17.65
CA VAL A 132 -3.32 1.36 18.77
C VAL A 132 -2.90 2.66 19.42
N ARG A 133 -3.88 3.37 19.95
CA ARG A 133 -3.61 4.55 20.76
C ARG A 133 -3.19 4.09 22.13
N SER A 134 -2.09 4.63 22.62
CA SER A 134 -1.74 4.40 24.01
C SER A 134 -2.84 5.06 24.84
N GLN A 135 -3.41 4.30 25.74
CA GLN A 135 -4.39 4.86 26.67
C GLN A 135 -3.71 5.95 27.46
N GLY A 136 -4.37 7.12 27.47
CA GLY A 136 -3.77 8.28 28.07
C GLY A 136 -3.21 7.97 29.45
N VAL A 137 -1.94 8.25 29.59
CA VAL A 137 -1.32 8.15 30.88
C VAL A 137 -1.77 9.37 31.67
N GLU A 138 -2.54 9.12 32.66
CA GLU A 138 -2.99 10.18 33.55
C GLU A 138 -1.85 10.75 34.35
#